data_388c4089e3976ba988ffb28b877eaad7
#
_entry.id   388c4089e3976ba988ffb28b877eaad7
#
_cell.length_a   1.000
_cell.length_b   1.000
_cell.length_c   1.000
_cell.angle_alpha   90.00
_cell.angle_beta   90.00
_cell.angle_gamma   90.00
#
_symmetry.space_group_name_H-M   'P 1'
#
loop_
_entity.id
_entity.type
_entity.pdbx_description
1 polymer ?
#
loop_
_entity_poly.entity_id
_entity_poly.type
_entity_poly.pdbx_seq_one_letter_code
_entity_poly.pdbx_strand_id
1 'polypeptide(L)'
;MDFAADDKPQKGMARMMIKMVKELNGKYFADMHDDAGKSISVACVTCHRGNTSPVMLEDKLKSTYDVAGIDSTIRTYRQLREKYYGGFTYNFKEGTLLRLADKIAEDSTKQKDALAIVKLNVELYPDFAFNYTHLGSYYEDAGNIPAAIENFQKAVDLDARNARLKEHIDMLKNKK
;
A
#
# COMPACT_ATOMS: atom_id res chain seq x y z
N MET A 1 -9.97 35.18 17.70
CA MET A 1 -10.48 33.94 17.08
C MET A 1 -11.27 33.19 18.15
N ASP A 2 -12.57 33.01 17.98
CA ASP A 2 -13.39 32.29 18.97
C ASP A 2 -13.19 30.76 18.78
N PHE A 3 -12.46 30.15 19.71
CA PHE A 3 -12.21 28.72 19.69
C PHE A 3 -13.44 27.86 20.03
N ALA A 4 -14.48 28.45 20.60
CA ALA A 4 -15.71 27.75 20.96
C ALA A 4 -16.74 27.73 19.80
N ALA A 5 -16.64 28.65 18.85
CA ALA A 5 -17.56 28.73 17.74
C ALA A 5 -17.39 27.53 16.78
N ASP A 6 -18.50 27.01 16.26
CA ASP A 6 -18.54 25.89 15.29
C ASP A 6 -18.53 26.38 13.82
N ASP A 7 -17.83 27.45 13.57
CA ASP A 7 -17.67 28.10 12.28
C ASP A 7 -16.92 27.29 11.23
N LYS A 8 -16.23 26.22 11.64
CA LYS A 8 -15.44 25.35 10.75
C LYS A 8 -15.96 23.91 10.75
N PRO A 9 -16.28 23.34 9.58
CA PRO A 9 -16.76 21.97 9.48
C PRO A 9 -15.85 20.93 10.17
N GLN A 10 -14.53 21.18 10.21
CA GLN A 10 -13.56 20.31 10.87
C GLN A 10 -13.79 20.22 12.39
N LYS A 11 -14.31 21.24 13.04
CA LYS A 11 -14.62 21.21 14.48
C LYS A 11 -15.77 20.25 14.77
N GLY A 12 -16.83 20.28 13.94
CA GLY A 12 -17.95 19.33 14.03
C GLY A 12 -17.49 17.89 13.85
N MET A 13 -16.62 17.65 12.85
CA MET A 13 -16.02 16.34 12.61
C MET A 13 -15.19 15.87 13.82
N ALA A 14 -14.33 16.73 14.37
CA ALA A 14 -13.50 16.39 15.52
C ALA A 14 -14.34 16.05 16.76
N ARG A 15 -15.44 16.77 17.04
CA ARG A 15 -16.35 16.43 18.13
C ARG A 15 -17.04 15.10 17.94
N MET A 16 -17.43 14.77 16.72
CA MET A 16 -18.03 13.47 16.39
C MET A 16 -17.01 12.33 16.61
N MET A 17 -15.75 12.52 16.19
CA MET A 17 -14.67 11.55 16.43
C MET A 17 -14.37 11.37 17.92
N ILE A 18 -14.38 12.44 18.73
CA ILE A 18 -14.20 12.34 20.18
C ILE A 18 -15.33 11.52 20.82
N LYS A 19 -16.59 11.72 20.40
CA LYS A 19 -17.72 10.91 20.87
C LYS A 19 -17.56 9.44 20.48
N MET A 20 -17.18 9.18 19.23
CA MET A 20 -16.92 7.82 18.72
C MET A 20 -15.83 7.11 19.54
N VAL A 21 -14.69 7.75 19.80
CA VAL A 21 -13.61 7.17 20.61
C VAL A 21 -14.06 6.86 22.03
N LYS A 22 -14.84 7.75 22.65
CA LYS A 22 -15.43 7.51 24.00
C LYS A 22 -16.37 6.32 23.98
N GLU A 23 -17.24 6.21 22.98
CA GLU A 23 -18.17 5.09 22.83
C GLU A 23 -17.44 3.78 22.58
N LEU A 24 -16.44 3.76 21.69
CA LEU A 24 -15.61 2.58 21.44
C LEU A 24 -14.99 2.08 22.75
N ASN A 25 -14.32 2.93 23.50
CA ASN A 25 -13.64 2.54 24.73
C ASN A 25 -14.62 2.15 25.85
N GLY A 26 -15.74 2.84 25.98
CA GLY A 26 -16.69 2.58 27.06
C GLY A 26 -17.69 1.45 26.80
N LYS A 27 -17.88 1.03 25.54
CA LYS A 27 -18.86 0.01 25.18
C LYS A 27 -18.25 -1.24 24.57
N TYR A 28 -17.30 -1.08 23.66
CA TYR A 28 -16.76 -2.20 22.89
C TYR A 28 -15.42 -2.70 23.44
N PHE A 29 -14.61 -1.84 24.06
CA PHE A 29 -13.31 -2.18 24.63
C PHE A 29 -13.32 -2.21 26.16
N ALA A 30 -14.46 -1.94 26.82
CA ALA A 30 -14.53 -1.83 28.29
C ALA A 30 -14.00 -3.07 29.02
N ASP A 31 -14.33 -4.25 28.50
CA ASP A 31 -13.96 -5.55 29.09
C ASP A 31 -12.84 -6.26 28.33
N MET A 32 -12.18 -5.56 27.38
CA MET A 32 -11.07 -6.15 26.61
C MET A 32 -9.73 -5.91 27.29
N HIS A 33 -8.97 -6.97 27.43
CA HIS A 33 -7.62 -6.97 28.03
C HIS A 33 -6.66 -7.71 27.09
N ASP A 34 -5.40 -7.30 27.10
CA ASP A 34 -4.33 -8.05 26.43
C ASP A 34 -3.91 -9.29 27.24
N ASP A 35 -2.97 -10.08 26.72
CA ASP A 35 -2.49 -11.30 27.36
C ASP A 35 -1.82 -11.04 28.74
N ALA A 36 -1.44 -9.81 29.03
CA ALA A 36 -0.89 -9.37 30.30
C ALA A 36 -1.97 -8.81 31.27
N GLY A 37 -3.25 -8.85 30.89
CA GLY A 37 -4.39 -8.33 31.67
C GLY A 37 -4.53 -6.80 31.64
N LYS A 38 -3.82 -6.09 30.74
CA LYS A 38 -3.90 -4.66 30.59
C LYS A 38 -5.08 -4.30 29.69
N SER A 39 -5.89 -3.32 30.10
CA SER A 39 -7.04 -2.84 29.32
C SER A 39 -6.62 -2.33 27.94
N ILE A 40 -7.30 -2.82 26.93
CA ILE A 40 -7.16 -2.36 25.53
C ILE A 40 -8.00 -1.10 25.36
N SER A 41 -7.42 -0.07 24.69
CA SER A 41 -8.14 1.14 24.37
C SER A 41 -7.64 1.76 23.08
N VAL A 42 -8.48 2.53 22.42
CA VAL A 42 -8.14 3.32 21.24
C VAL A 42 -8.03 4.79 21.59
N ALA A 43 -7.10 5.49 20.97
CA ALA A 43 -6.92 6.93 21.07
C ALA A 43 -6.96 7.55 19.66
N CYS A 44 -7.02 8.88 19.58
CA CYS A 44 -6.98 9.58 18.28
C CYS A 44 -5.77 9.14 17.43
N VAL A 45 -4.60 8.99 18.07
CA VAL A 45 -3.36 8.57 17.40
C VAL A 45 -3.41 7.14 16.86
N THR A 46 -4.24 6.26 17.43
CA THR A 46 -4.40 4.87 16.98
C THR A 46 -4.82 4.81 15.50
N CYS A 47 -5.73 5.69 15.09
CA CYS A 47 -6.18 5.79 13.70
C CYS A 47 -5.39 6.86 12.92
N HIS A 48 -5.20 8.05 13.50
CA HIS A 48 -4.61 9.18 12.81
C HIS A 48 -3.09 9.08 12.58
N ARG A 49 -2.36 8.41 13.48
CA ARG A 49 -0.90 8.19 13.35
C ARG A 49 -0.11 9.47 13.05
N GLY A 50 -0.54 10.60 13.65
CA GLY A 50 0.06 11.91 13.41
C GLY A 50 -0.43 12.67 12.17
N ASN A 51 -1.35 12.10 11.39
CA ASN A 51 -1.99 12.76 10.25
C ASN A 51 -3.33 13.39 10.64
N THR A 52 -3.71 14.46 9.95
CA THR A 52 -5.06 15.06 10.11
C THR A 52 -6.17 14.14 9.56
N SER A 53 -5.86 13.32 8.55
CA SER A 53 -6.77 12.32 7.99
C SER A 53 -6.12 10.95 8.03
N PRO A 54 -6.78 9.95 8.65
CA PRO A 54 -6.25 8.57 8.70
C PRO A 54 -6.50 7.89 7.35
N VAL A 55 -5.52 7.94 6.47
CA VAL A 55 -5.55 7.27 5.17
C VAL A 55 -4.34 6.35 5.02
N MET A 56 -4.53 5.24 4.32
CA MET A 56 -3.44 4.35 3.95
C MET A 56 -2.54 5.04 2.91
N LEU A 57 -1.25 4.65 2.86
CA LEU A 57 -0.31 5.23 1.89
C LEU A 57 -0.76 4.98 0.46
N GLU A 58 -1.17 3.76 0.16
CA GLU A 58 -1.66 3.38 -1.17
C GLU A 58 -2.90 4.17 -1.61
N ASP A 59 -3.82 4.47 -0.70
CA ASP A 59 -5.03 5.25 -1.03
C ASP A 59 -4.70 6.72 -1.28
N LYS A 60 -3.78 7.28 -0.48
CA LYS A 60 -3.27 8.64 -0.71
C LYS A 60 -2.57 8.75 -2.07
N LEU A 61 -1.75 7.77 -2.40
CA LEU A 61 -1.04 7.73 -3.68
C LEU A 61 -2.00 7.50 -4.86
N LYS A 62 -3.01 6.61 -4.68
CA LYS A 62 -4.05 6.40 -5.70
C LYS A 62 -4.83 7.68 -5.99
N SER A 63 -5.22 8.41 -4.94
CA SER A 63 -5.87 9.72 -5.09
C SER A 63 -4.97 10.75 -5.81
N THR A 64 -3.65 10.72 -5.55
CA THR A 64 -2.69 11.57 -6.28
C THR A 64 -2.61 11.17 -7.76
N TYR A 65 -2.59 9.85 -8.03
CA TYR A 65 -2.57 9.31 -9.37
C TYR A 65 -3.80 9.74 -10.19
N ASP A 66 -4.98 9.64 -9.60
CA ASP A 66 -6.24 9.98 -10.26
C ASP A 66 -6.32 11.46 -10.68
N VAL A 67 -5.67 12.34 -9.93
CA VAL A 67 -5.70 13.79 -10.17
C VAL A 67 -4.52 14.26 -11.03
N ALA A 68 -3.33 13.70 -10.83
CA ALA A 68 -2.09 14.27 -11.34
C ALA A 68 -1.17 13.27 -12.06
N GLY A 69 -1.60 12.02 -12.22
CA GLY A 69 -0.89 10.99 -12.99
C GLY A 69 0.34 10.41 -12.31
N ILE A 70 1.05 9.54 -13.06
CA ILE A 70 2.10 8.66 -12.54
C ILE A 70 3.31 9.42 -12.01
N ASP A 71 3.79 10.45 -12.71
CA ASP A 71 5.00 11.18 -12.31
C ASP A 71 4.81 11.91 -10.96
N SER A 72 3.60 12.48 -10.77
CA SER A 72 3.25 13.14 -9.51
C SER A 72 3.12 12.13 -8.37
N THR A 73 2.62 10.94 -8.65
CA THR A 73 2.49 9.84 -7.69
C THR A 73 3.86 9.37 -7.21
N ILE A 74 4.80 9.13 -8.12
CA ILE A 74 6.18 8.72 -7.79
C ILE A 74 6.88 9.81 -6.97
N ARG A 75 6.75 11.08 -7.37
CA ARG A 75 7.31 12.21 -6.63
C ARG A 75 6.72 12.32 -5.22
N THR A 76 5.40 12.20 -5.10
CA THR A 76 4.71 12.21 -3.80
C THR A 76 5.15 11.06 -2.91
N TYR A 77 5.29 9.85 -3.46
CA TYR A 77 5.81 8.71 -2.70
C TYR A 77 7.22 8.99 -2.15
N ARG A 78 8.14 9.48 -2.98
CA ARG A 78 9.52 9.79 -2.57
C ARG A 78 9.54 10.86 -1.46
N GLN A 79 8.75 11.94 -1.57
CA GLN A 79 8.60 12.98 -0.54
C GLN A 79 8.03 12.43 0.78
N LEU A 80 7.00 11.60 0.70
CA LEU A 80 6.41 10.97 1.89
C LEU A 80 7.39 9.99 2.54
N ARG A 81 8.14 9.23 1.74
CA ARG A 81 9.17 8.33 2.24
C ARG A 81 10.30 9.08 2.94
N GLU A 82 10.81 10.15 2.34
CA GLU A 82 11.83 11.00 2.97
C GLU A 82 11.37 11.52 4.34
N LYS A 83 10.11 11.97 4.43
CA LYS A 83 9.57 12.59 5.64
C LYS A 83 9.17 11.59 6.73
N TYR A 84 8.66 10.42 6.37
CA TYR A 84 7.97 9.52 7.30
C TYR A 84 8.54 8.10 7.38
N TYR A 85 9.61 7.78 6.61
CA TYR A 85 10.23 6.45 6.65
C TYR A 85 10.81 6.17 8.04
N GLY A 86 10.60 4.95 8.53
CA GLY A 86 10.99 4.56 9.89
C GLY A 86 10.02 5.00 11.00
N GLY A 87 9.04 5.87 10.68
CA GLY A 87 7.94 6.21 11.58
C GLY A 87 6.73 5.28 11.43
N PHE A 88 5.67 5.59 12.18
CA PHE A 88 4.43 4.80 12.18
C PHE A 88 3.29 5.44 11.37
N THR A 89 3.52 6.62 10.77
CA THR A 89 2.51 7.38 10.03
C THR A 89 2.00 6.63 8.80
N TYR A 90 2.91 6.11 7.99
CA TYR A 90 2.62 5.32 6.80
C TYR A 90 3.39 4.01 6.78
N ASN A 91 2.80 3.01 6.14
CA ASN A 91 3.45 1.75 5.88
C ASN A 91 4.26 1.82 4.58
N PHE A 92 5.59 1.79 4.69
CA PHE A 92 6.52 1.77 3.56
C PHE A 92 7.11 0.36 3.33
N LYS A 93 6.41 -0.70 3.73
CA LYS A 93 6.85 -2.07 3.44
C LYS A 93 6.73 -2.40 1.95
N GLU A 94 7.44 -3.43 1.54
CA GLU A 94 7.62 -3.88 0.16
C GLU A 94 6.30 -4.08 -0.61
N GLY A 95 5.25 -4.58 0.06
CA GLY A 95 3.95 -4.83 -0.56
C GLY A 95 3.09 -3.58 -0.79
N THR A 96 3.45 -2.41 -0.26
CA THR A 96 2.58 -1.21 -0.34
C THR A 96 2.47 -0.67 -1.78
N LEU A 97 3.59 -0.56 -2.48
CA LEU A 97 3.59 -0.12 -3.88
C LEU A 97 2.99 -1.19 -4.82
N LEU A 98 3.12 -2.48 -4.51
CA LEU A 98 2.47 -3.53 -5.30
C LEU A 98 0.94 -3.42 -5.23
N ARG A 99 0.36 -3.20 -4.04
CA ARG A 99 -1.09 -2.95 -3.91
C ARG A 99 -1.54 -1.69 -4.66
N LEU A 100 -0.70 -0.66 -4.73
CA LEU A 100 -1.00 0.51 -5.56
C LEU A 100 -0.97 0.16 -7.05
N ALA A 101 0.03 -0.61 -7.49
CA ALA A 101 0.12 -1.06 -8.88
C ALA A 101 -1.11 -1.88 -9.28
N ASP A 102 -1.56 -2.81 -8.42
CA ASP A 102 -2.76 -3.62 -8.65
C ASP A 102 -4.01 -2.73 -8.80
N LYS A 103 -4.20 -1.74 -7.90
CA LYS A 103 -5.31 -0.77 -8.00
C LYS A 103 -5.27 0.08 -9.28
N ILE A 104 -4.09 0.39 -9.81
CA ILE A 104 -3.95 1.11 -11.09
C ILE A 104 -4.25 0.18 -12.25
N ALA A 105 -3.80 -1.08 -12.18
CA ALA A 105 -3.97 -2.08 -13.21
C ALA A 105 -5.41 -2.60 -13.37
N GLU A 106 -6.32 -2.33 -12.41
CA GLU A 106 -7.76 -2.56 -12.58
C GLU A 106 -8.30 -1.91 -13.86
N ASP A 107 -7.74 -0.77 -14.26
CA ASP A 107 -7.94 -0.20 -15.61
C ASP A 107 -6.85 -0.75 -16.55
N SER A 108 -7.22 -1.66 -17.44
CA SER A 108 -6.32 -2.30 -18.39
C SER A 108 -5.57 -1.32 -19.29
N THR A 109 -6.08 -0.10 -19.48
CA THR A 109 -5.40 0.96 -20.26
C THR A 109 -4.22 1.58 -19.50
N LYS A 110 -4.09 1.33 -18.21
CA LYS A 110 -3.10 1.90 -17.28
C LYS A 110 -1.95 0.93 -16.91
N GLN A 111 -1.81 -0.17 -17.62
CA GLN A 111 -0.76 -1.18 -17.37
C GLN A 111 0.66 -0.60 -17.37
N LYS A 112 0.93 0.41 -18.22
CA LYS A 112 2.25 1.08 -18.26
C LYS A 112 2.53 1.85 -16.96
N ASP A 113 1.52 2.48 -16.39
CA ASP A 113 1.64 3.25 -15.15
C ASP A 113 1.80 2.30 -13.95
N ALA A 114 1.03 1.21 -13.93
CA ALA A 114 1.19 0.15 -12.92
C ALA A 114 2.59 -0.46 -12.97
N LEU A 115 3.10 -0.78 -14.16
CA LEU A 115 4.47 -1.27 -14.35
C LEU A 115 5.52 -0.26 -13.84
N ALA A 116 5.30 1.05 -14.00
CA ALA A 116 6.22 2.07 -13.47
C ALA A 116 6.28 2.03 -11.93
N ILE A 117 5.15 1.78 -11.25
CA ILE A 117 5.10 1.61 -9.79
C ILE A 117 5.84 0.34 -9.36
N VAL A 118 5.67 -0.78 -10.08
CA VAL A 118 6.42 -2.01 -9.76
C VAL A 118 7.93 -1.81 -9.94
N LYS A 119 8.35 -1.11 -11.00
CA LYS A 119 9.78 -0.78 -11.21
C LYS A 119 10.34 0.09 -10.08
N LEU A 120 9.57 1.07 -9.59
CA LEU A 120 9.95 1.84 -8.40
C LEU A 120 10.10 0.93 -7.18
N ASN A 121 9.22 -0.06 -7.01
CA ASN A 121 9.32 -1.00 -5.90
C ASN A 121 10.57 -1.89 -6.02
N VAL A 122 10.95 -2.33 -7.21
CA VAL A 122 12.20 -3.06 -7.47
C VAL A 122 13.43 -2.21 -7.12
N GLU A 123 13.43 -0.92 -7.49
CA GLU A 123 14.51 0.02 -7.11
C GLU A 123 14.73 0.07 -5.60
N LEU A 124 13.65 0.04 -4.83
CA LEU A 124 13.67 0.21 -3.38
C LEU A 124 13.85 -1.10 -2.60
N TYR A 125 13.41 -2.21 -3.17
CA TYR A 125 13.38 -3.54 -2.55
C TYR A 125 13.78 -4.62 -3.57
N PRO A 126 15.05 -4.63 -4.01
CA PRO A 126 15.51 -5.51 -5.11
C PRO A 126 15.45 -7.01 -4.77
N ASP A 127 15.45 -7.36 -3.48
CA ASP A 127 15.43 -8.76 -3.02
C ASP A 127 14.02 -9.26 -2.69
N PHE A 128 12.97 -8.48 -2.99
CA PHE A 128 11.60 -8.89 -2.74
C PHE A 128 11.04 -9.67 -3.93
N ALA A 129 10.92 -11.01 -3.79
CA ALA A 129 10.53 -11.94 -4.85
C ALA A 129 9.23 -11.56 -5.57
N PHE A 130 8.24 -11.03 -4.83
CA PHE A 130 6.96 -10.61 -5.41
C PHE A 130 7.09 -9.49 -6.44
N ASN A 131 8.13 -8.65 -6.36
CA ASN A 131 8.40 -7.63 -7.38
C ASN A 131 8.55 -8.26 -8.75
N TYR A 132 9.31 -9.34 -8.81
CA TYR A 132 9.62 -10.03 -10.06
C TYR A 132 8.47 -10.92 -10.53
N THR A 133 7.65 -11.41 -9.60
CA THR A 133 6.36 -12.05 -9.96
C THR A 133 5.45 -11.05 -10.66
N HIS A 134 5.28 -9.85 -10.11
CA HIS A 134 4.46 -8.79 -10.74
C HIS A 134 5.05 -8.35 -12.08
N LEU A 135 6.38 -8.12 -12.18
CA LEU A 135 7.02 -7.79 -13.46
C LEU A 135 6.79 -8.88 -14.51
N GLY A 136 6.93 -10.15 -14.11
CA GLY A 136 6.67 -11.29 -14.99
C GLY A 136 5.24 -11.28 -15.52
N SER A 137 4.25 -11.09 -14.65
CA SER A 137 2.84 -11.01 -15.05
C SER A 137 2.57 -9.85 -16.01
N TYR A 138 3.09 -8.65 -15.73
CA TYR A 138 2.93 -7.51 -16.65
C TYR A 138 3.57 -7.74 -18.03
N TYR A 139 4.72 -8.43 -18.09
CA TYR A 139 5.34 -8.77 -19.38
C TYR A 139 4.60 -9.88 -20.10
N GLU A 140 4.02 -10.86 -19.38
CA GLU A 140 3.17 -11.90 -19.95
C GLU A 140 1.90 -11.30 -20.55
N ASP A 141 1.21 -10.44 -19.83
CA ASP A 141 0.01 -9.72 -20.31
C ASP A 141 0.30 -8.85 -21.54
N ALA A 142 1.51 -8.31 -21.63
CA ALA A 142 1.98 -7.57 -22.80
C ALA A 142 2.47 -8.47 -23.96
N GLY A 143 2.39 -9.81 -23.81
CA GLY A 143 2.86 -10.78 -24.81
C GLY A 143 4.38 -10.93 -24.89
N ASN A 144 5.14 -10.30 -24.00
CA ASN A 144 6.59 -10.42 -23.96
C ASN A 144 7.01 -11.62 -23.09
N ILE A 145 6.77 -12.81 -23.62
CA ILE A 145 7.01 -14.09 -22.94
C ILE A 145 8.49 -14.26 -22.49
N PRO A 146 9.52 -13.90 -23.29
CA PRO A 146 10.90 -14.01 -22.83
C PRO A 146 11.17 -13.18 -21.57
N ALA A 147 10.73 -11.91 -21.52
CA ALA A 147 10.88 -11.06 -20.35
C ALA A 147 10.06 -11.55 -19.15
N ALA A 148 8.88 -12.14 -19.39
CA ALA A 148 8.07 -12.75 -18.35
C ALA A 148 8.83 -13.91 -17.68
N ILE A 149 9.36 -14.84 -18.47
CA ILE A 149 10.14 -15.99 -17.97
C ILE A 149 11.37 -15.53 -17.17
N GLU A 150 12.11 -14.55 -17.67
CA GLU A 150 13.30 -14.00 -16.97
C GLU A 150 12.92 -13.47 -15.57
N ASN A 151 11.85 -12.68 -15.48
CA ASN A 151 11.41 -12.12 -14.19
C ASN A 151 10.83 -13.19 -13.27
N PHE A 152 10.04 -14.13 -13.77
CA PHE A 152 9.56 -15.26 -12.97
C PHE A 152 10.71 -16.12 -12.45
N GLN A 153 11.75 -16.36 -13.27
CA GLN A 153 12.92 -17.10 -12.81
C GLN A 153 13.62 -16.35 -11.67
N LYS A 154 13.79 -15.04 -11.77
CA LYS A 154 14.37 -14.23 -10.71
C LYS A 154 13.53 -14.28 -9.44
N ALA A 155 12.21 -14.30 -9.53
CA ALA A 155 11.32 -14.48 -8.37
C ALA A 155 11.54 -15.85 -7.70
N VAL A 156 11.71 -16.91 -8.49
CA VAL A 156 12.01 -18.27 -7.99
C VAL A 156 13.39 -18.35 -7.35
N ASP A 157 14.37 -17.66 -7.91
CA ASP A 157 15.74 -17.62 -7.35
C ASP A 157 15.75 -16.94 -5.97
N LEU A 158 14.89 -15.93 -5.76
CA LEU A 158 14.71 -15.24 -4.48
C LEU A 158 13.81 -16.01 -3.49
N ASP A 159 12.82 -16.76 -3.95
CA ASP A 159 11.99 -17.65 -3.12
C ASP A 159 11.75 -18.99 -3.82
N ALA A 160 12.66 -19.90 -3.58
CA ALA A 160 12.64 -21.25 -4.19
C ALA A 160 11.43 -22.13 -3.77
N ARG A 161 10.65 -21.72 -2.76
CA ARG A 161 9.48 -22.47 -2.28
C ARG A 161 8.26 -22.31 -3.18
N ASN A 162 8.27 -21.37 -4.12
CA ASN A 162 7.15 -21.12 -5.02
C ASN A 162 7.08 -22.15 -6.17
N ALA A 163 6.57 -23.35 -5.84
CA ALA A 163 6.43 -24.45 -6.81
C ALA A 163 5.50 -24.09 -7.99
N ARG A 164 4.39 -23.36 -7.72
CA ARG A 164 3.44 -22.94 -8.77
C ARG A 164 4.10 -22.04 -9.81
N LEU A 165 5.00 -21.16 -9.39
CA LEU A 165 5.69 -20.29 -10.33
C LEU A 165 6.67 -21.05 -11.21
N LYS A 166 7.31 -22.10 -10.69
CA LYS A 166 8.16 -23.01 -11.49
C LYS A 166 7.35 -23.72 -12.58
N GLU A 167 6.21 -24.29 -12.21
CA GLU A 167 5.29 -24.92 -13.15
C GLU A 167 4.80 -23.95 -14.22
N HIS A 168 4.51 -22.70 -13.84
CA HIS A 168 4.10 -21.66 -14.77
C HIS A 168 5.20 -21.31 -15.77
N ILE A 169 6.45 -21.18 -15.32
CA ILE A 169 7.61 -20.96 -16.19
C ILE A 169 7.75 -22.10 -17.22
N ASP A 170 7.58 -23.36 -16.78
CA ASP A 170 7.68 -24.52 -17.67
C ASP A 170 6.56 -24.52 -18.72
N MET A 171 5.34 -24.12 -18.31
CA MET A 171 4.23 -23.95 -19.27
C MET A 171 4.53 -22.86 -20.31
N LEU A 172 5.09 -21.72 -19.89
CA LEU A 172 5.44 -20.63 -20.81
C LEU A 172 6.53 -21.02 -21.79
N LYS A 173 7.54 -21.80 -21.36
CA LYS A 173 8.63 -22.32 -22.22
C LYS A 173 8.12 -23.30 -23.28
N ASN A 174 7.03 -24.02 -22.96
CA ASN A 174 6.45 -25.03 -23.84
C ASN A 174 5.32 -24.49 -24.76
N LYS A 175 4.87 -23.26 -24.55
CA LYS A 175 3.98 -22.56 -25.48
C LYS A 175 4.80 -22.10 -26.70
N LYS A 176 4.76 -22.94 -27.77
CA LYS A 176 5.27 -22.54 -29.09
C LYS A 176 4.19 -21.84 -29.92
#